data_b1a3b1c29b50b5f10b4d7d49c3be247e
#
_entry.id   b1a3b1c29b50b5f10b4d7d49c3be247e
#
_cell.length_a   1.000
_cell.length_b   1.000
_cell.length_c   1.000
_cell.angle_alpha   90.00
_cell.angle_beta   90.00
_cell.angle_gamma   90.00
#
_symmetry.space_group_name_H-M   'P 1'
#
loop_
_entity.id
_entity.type
_entity.pdbx_description
1 polymer ?
#
loop_
_entity_poly.entity_id
_entity_poly.type
_entity_poly.pdbx_seq_one_letter_code
_entity_poly.pdbx_strand_id
1 'polypeptide(L)'
;MEIRREDVPYNYTHCIATKQQCKRAEQCLRALAMKLERRENDNEFIEIVDPRYMQTRTETQPCQWFVEAKLKRFAKGMRHIYDEVPAKKLKLMREEMQYCFPSRSFYFKARKGDKLISENQQAEIAEVFKAICPDLEPKFDEFIDSFEWNP
;
A
#
# COMPACT_ATOMS: atom_id res chain seq x y z
N MET A 1 -7.35 3.60 -14.78
CA MET A 1 -7.88 2.32 -14.25
C MET A 1 -9.02 2.65 -13.30
N GLU A 2 -10.13 2.02 -13.50
CA GLU A 2 -11.33 2.23 -12.68
C GLU A 2 -11.23 1.42 -11.38
N ILE A 3 -11.63 2.02 -10.27
CA ILE A 3 -11.66 1.32 -8.97
C ILE A 3 -12.84 0.34 -8.99
N ARG A 4 -12.57 -0.92 -8.71
CA ARG A 4 -13.58 -1.97 -8.63
C ARG A 4 -13.80 -2.38 -7.18
N ARG A 5 -14.97 -2.91 -6.89
CA ARG A 5 -15.33 -3.35 -5.53
C ARG A 5 -14.38 -4.42 -4.97
N GLU A 6 -13.88 -5.30 -5.82
CA GLU A 6 -12.90 -6.32 -5.43
C GLU A 6 -11.53 -5.76 -5.06
N ASP A 7 -11.20 -4.55 -5.48
CA ASP A 7 -9.94 -3.89 -5.16
C ASP A 7 -9.94 -3.30 -3.74
N VAL A 8 -11.14 -3.08 -3.16
CA VAL A 8 -11.29 -2.50 -1.82
C VAL A 8 -10.95 -3.55 -0.75
N PRO A 9 -9.98 -3.25 0.15
CA PRO A 9 -9.63 -4.18 1.22
C PRO A 9 -10.81 -4.50 2.14
N TYR A 10 -10.78 -5.71 2.71
CA TYR A 10 -11.73 -6.11 3.74
C TYR A 10 -11.62 -5.18 4.97
N ASN A 11 -12.77 -4.79 5.53
CA ASN A 11 -12.85 -3.83 6.64
C ASN A 11 -12.20 -2.46 6.37
N TYR A 12 -12.19 -2.01 5.11
CA TYR A 12 -11.68 -0.69 4.76
C TYR A 12 -12.60 0.41 5.29
N THR A 13 -12.01 1.40 5.97
CA THR A 13 -12.75 2.57 6.47
C THR A 13 -13.13 3.48 5.30
N HIS A 14 -14.42 3.70 5.10
CA HIS A 14 -14.98 4.54 4.04
C HIS A 14 -15.16 6.00 4.49
N CYS A 15 -15.50 6.89 3.56
CA CYS A 15 -15.86 8.28 3.85
C CYS A 15 -17.13 8.65 3.06
N ILE A 16 -18.13 9.17 3.76
CA ILE A 16 -19.41 9.57 3.14
C ILE A 16 -19.37 10.98 2.52
N ALA A 17 -18.24 11.69 2.61
CA ALA A 17 -18.12 13.05 2.11
C ALA A 17 -18.38 13.13 0.60
N THR A 18 -19.25 14.07 0.24
CA THR A 18 -19.48 14.47 -1.15
C THR A 18 -18.49 15.56 -1.58
N LYS A 19 -18.44 15.88 -2.88
CA LYS A 19 -17.62 16.99 -3.40
C LYS A 19 -17.95 18.35 -2.76
N GLN A 20 -19.22 18.55 -2.36
CA GLN A 20 -19.66 19.77 -1.68
C GLN A 20 -19.09 19.89 -0.27
N GLN A 21 -18.93 18.77 0.43
CA GLN A 21 -18.42 18.70 1.79
C GLN A 21 -16.89 18.60 1.84
N CYS A 22 -16.28 18.00 0.84
CA CYS A 22 -14.83 17.86 0.74
C CYS A 22 -14.38 18.01 -0.71
N LYS A 23 -13.62 19.06 -1.01
CA LYS A 23 -13.10 19.34 -2.35
C LYS A 23 -12.25 18.21 -2.92
N ARG A 24 -11.67 17.36 -2.07
CA ARG A 24 -10.81 16.24 -2.43
C ARG A 24 -11.54 14.88 -2.47
N ALA A 25 -12.88 14.85 -2.29
CA ALA A 25 -13.64 13.60 -2.25
C ALA A 25 -13.48 12.75 -3.52
N GLU A 26 -13.37 13.39 -4.68
CA GLU A 26 -13.18 12.70 -5.97
C GLU A 26 -11.76 12.16 -6.19
N GLN A 27 -10.82 12.55 -5.34
CA GLN A 27 -9.42 12.12 -5.37
C GLN A 27 -9.05 11.25 -4.16
N CYS A 28 -10.05 10.85 -3.36
CA CYS A 28 -9.85 10.10 -2.13
C CYS A 28 -10.41 8.69 -2.24
N LEU A 29 -9.55 7.69 -2.06
CA LEU A 29 -9.96 6.27 -2.11
C LEU A 29 -11.08 5.92 -1.13
N ARG A 30 -11.10 6.53 0.08
CA ARG A 30 -12.15 6.29 1.08
C ARG A 30 -13.52 6.78 0.60
N ALA A 31 -13.56 7.94 -0.04
CA ALA A 31 -14.80 8.49 -0.58
C ALA A 31 -15.24 7.79 -1.87
N LEU A 32 -14.29 7.41 -2.71
CA LEU A 32 -14.57 6.66 -3.94
C LEU A 32 -15.07 5.25 -3.65
N ALA A 33 -14.47 4.57 -2.66
CA ALA A 33 -14.92 3.25 -2.22
C ALA A 33 -16.39 3.24 -1.75
N MET A 34 -16.82 4.34 -1.10
CA MET A 34 -18.20 4.49 -0.64
C MET A 34 -19.22 4.59 -1.77
N LYS A 35 -18.82 5.07 -2.94
CA LYS A 35 -19.69 5.21 -4.13
C LYS A 35 -19.87 3.91 -4.92
N LEU A 36 -19.04 2.89 -4.65
CA LEU A 36 -19.13 1.62 -5.35
C LEU A 36 -20.38 0.84 -4.95
N GLU A 37 -21.00 0.19 -5.93
CA GLU A 37 -22.16 -0.65 -5.66
C GLU A 37 -21.80 -1.80 -4.72
N ARG A 38 -22.72 -2.07 -3.79
CA ARG A 38 -22.58 -3.17 -2.83
C ARG A 38 -22.83 -4.50 -3.53
N ARG A 39 -22.01 -5.51 -3.19
CA ARG A 39 -22.26 -6.90 -3.62
C ARG A 39 -23.19 -7.62 -2.65
N GLU A 40 -23.81 -8.67 -3.13
CA GLU A 40 -24.72 -9.53 -2.35
C GLU A 40 -24.07 -10.11 -1.08
N ASN A 41 -22.78 -10.43 -1.14
CA ASN A 41 -22.02 -11.02 -0.04
C ASN A 41 -21.20 -10.00 0.78
N ASP A 42 -21.34 -8.71 0.53
CA ASP A 42 -20.66 -7.68 1.32
C ASP A 42 -21.28 -7.58 2.72
N ASN A 43 -20.45 -7.24 3.71
CA ASN A 43 -20.93 -7.01 5.09
C ASN A 43 -22.03 -5.94 5.13
N GLU A 44 -23.03 -6.14 5.97
CA GLU A 44 -24.10 -5.16 6.20
C GLU A 44 -23.59 -3.92 6.95
N PHE A 45 -22.49 -4.05 7.69
CA PHE A 45 -21.86 -2.98 8.44
C PHE A 45 -20.53 -2.60 7.81
N ILE A 46 -20.31 -1.30 7.70
CA ILE A 46 -19.02 -0.74 7.24
C ILE A 46 -18.53 0.28 8.24
N GLU A 47 -17.21 0.40 8.34
CA GLU A 47 -16.57 1.45 9.09
C GLU A 47 -16.50 2.73 8.26
N ILE A 48 -16.85 3.86 8.85
CA ILE A 48 -16.77 5.18 8.20
C ILE A 48 -15.99 6.17 9.07
N VAL A 49 -15.35 7.13 8.43
CA VAL A 49 -14.81 8.31 9.12
C VAL A 49 -15.99 9.10 9.71
N ASP A 50 -15.88 9.47 10.99
CA ASP A 50 -16.94 10.22 11.68
C ASP A 50 -17.34 11.47 10.87
N PRO A 51 -18.61 11.58 10.43
CA PRO A 51 -19.08 12.73 9.66
C PRO A 51 -18.88 14.09 10.36
N ARG A 52 -18.87 14.10 11.70
CA ARG A 52 -18.63 15.32 12.50
C ARG A 52 -17.23 15.88 12.31
N TYR A 53 -16.26 15.02 12.00
CA TYR A 53 -14.88 15.42 11.66
C TYR A 53 -14.87 16.39 10.47
N MET A 54 -15.72 16.15 9.46
CA MET A 54 -15.85 17.02 8.29
C MET A 54 -16.37 18.42 8.64
N GLN A 55 -17.23 18.51 9.64
CA GLN A 55 -17.83 19.79 10.09
C GLN A 55 -16.85 20.63 10.90
N THR A 56 -15.92 19.99 11.61
CA THR A 56 -14.95 20.67 12.49
C THR A 56 -13.65 21.03 11.78
N ARG A 57 -13.42 20.47 10.60
CA ARG A 57 -12.20 20.68 9.84
C ARG A 57 -12.22 22.03 9.12
N THR A 58 -11.13 22.79 9.25
CA THR A 58 -10.94 24.04 8.49
C THR A 58 -10.35 23.75 7.09
N GLU A 59 -10.58 24.66 6.12
CA GLU A 59 -10.04 24.51 4.76
C GLU A 59 -8.49 24.47 4.72
N THR A 60 -7.83 25.04 5.72
CA THR A 60 -6.38 25.11 5.83
C THR A 60 -5.74 23.84 6.39
N GLN A 61 -6.54 22.97 7.04
CA GLN A 61 -6.04 21.72 7.61
C GLN A 61 -6.22 20.56 6.62
N PRO A 62 -5.13 19.86 6.23
CA PRO A 62 -5.26 18.69 5.41
C PRO A 62 -6.01 17.57 6.16
N CYS A 63 -6.84 16.81 5.45
CA CYS A 63 -7.54 15.68 6.03
C CYS A 63 -6.53 14.56 6.37
N GLN A 64 -6.42 14.20 7.65
CA GLN A 64 -5.55 13.11 8.10
C GLN A 64 -5.99 11.73 7.57
N TRP A 65 -7.23 11.58 7.16
CA TRP A 65 -7.81 10.34 6.62
C TRP A 65 -7.76 10.27 5.10
N PHE A 66 -7.20 11.29 4.45
CA PHE A 66 -7.09 11.33 3.00
C PHE A 66 -6.15 10.23 2.49
N VAL A 67 -6.64 9.43 1.55
CA VAL A 67 -5.85 8.45 0.81
C VAL A 67 -5.98 8.76 -0.67
N GLU A 68 -4.88 9.15 -1.29
CA GLU A 68 -4.87 9.59 -2.69
C GLU A 68 -5.26 8.46 -3.65
N ALA A 69 -6.23 8.72 -4.51
CA ALA A 69 -6.65 7.80 -5.57
C ALA A 69 -5.70 7.90 -6.78
N LYS A 70 -4.47 7.47 -6.59
CA LYS A 70 -3.44 7.44 -7.62
C LYS A 70 -2.85 6.05 -7.75
N LEU A 71 -2.69 5.60 -8.98
CA LEU A 71 -1.97 4.35 -9.26
C LEU A 71 -0.50 4.51 -8.90
N LYS A 72 0.02 3.55 -8.18
CA LYS A 72 1.43 3.42 -7.81
C LYS A 72 1.98 2.09 -8.32
N ARG A 73 3.27 2.08 -8.59
CA ARG A 73 3.95 0.90 -9.09
C ARG A 73 4.43 0.03 -7.95
N PHE A 74 3.75 -1.09 -7.74
CA PHE A 74 4.13 -2.10 -6.76
C PHE A 74 5.02 -3.16 -7.40
N ALA A 75 5.99 -3.66 -6.63
CA ALA A 75 6.68 -4.90 -6.95
C ALA A 75 5.89 -6.09 -6.39
N LYS A 76 5.91 -7.21 -7.11
CA LYS A 76 5.24 -8.45 -6.71
C LYS A 76 6.20 -9.62 -6.83
N GLY A 77 6.53 -10.19 -5.68
CA GLY A 77 7.49 -11.28 -5.59
C GLY A 77 8.96 -10.84 -5.65
N MET A 78 9.79 -11.52 -4.90
CA MET A 78 11.23 -11.32 -4.87
C MET A 78 11.94 -12.66 -4.60
N ARG A 79 11.56 -13.71 -5.33
CA ARG A 79 12.06 -15.08 -5.13
C ARG A 79 13.56 -15.20 -5.42
N HIS A 80 14.06 -14.39 -6.37
CA HIS A 80 15.42 -14.40 -6.87
C HIS A 80 16.29 -13.24 -6.36
N ILE A 81 15.77 -12.47 -5.39
CA ILE A 81 16.44 -11.23 -4.93
C ILE A 81 17.84 -11.48 -4.32
N TYR A 82 18.08 -12.69 -3.80
CA TYR A 82 19.36 -13.07 -3.18
C TYR A 82 20.30 -13.88 -4.08
N ASP A 83 19.90 -14.21 -5.30
CA ASP A 83 20.63 -15.17 -6.14
C ASP A 83 22.07 -14.74 -6.41
N GLU A 84 22.36 -13.44 -6.53
CA GLU A 84 23.68 -12.90 -6.79
C GLU A 84 24.41 -12.41 -5.52
N VAL A 85 23.77 -12.50 -4.35
CA VAL A 85 24.36 -12.06 -3.09
C VAL A 85 25.43 -13.07 -2.64
N PRO A 86 26.68 -12.63 -2.35
CA PRO A 86 27.72 -13.51 -1.86
C PRO A 86 27.30 -14.23 -0.58
N ALA A 87 27.63 -15.53 -0.48
CA ALA A 87 27.22 -16.38 0.64
C ALA A 87 27.60 -15.80 2.01
N LYS A 88 28.76 -15.18 2.13
CA LYS A 88 29.24 -14.54 3.37
C LYS A 88 28.42 -13.32 3.83
N LYS A 89 27.69 -12.69 2.90
CA LYS A 89 26.82 -11.51 3.17
C LYS A 89 25.34 -11.88 3.29
N LEU A 90 24.97 -13.11 2.93
CA LEU A 90 23.58 -13.55 2.78
C LEU A 90 22.80 -13.47 4.11
N LYS A 91 23.40 -13.87 5.22
CA LYS A 91 22.75 -13.82 6.54
C LYS A 91 22.41 -12.38 6.93
N LEU A 92 23.39 -11.48 6.85
CA LEU A 92 23.19 -10.06 7.15
C LEU A 92 22.13 -9.44 6.22
N MET A 93 22.21 -9.73 4.93
CA MET A 93 21.26 -9.24 3.94
C MET A 93 19.82 -9.66 4.30
N ARG A 94 19.61 -10.93 4.65
CA ARG A 94 18.28 -11.43 5.03
C ARG A 94 17.74 -10.81 6.32
N GLU A 95 18.61 -10.57 7.29
CA GLU A 95 18.25 -9.92 8.55
C GLU A 95 17.81 -8.46 8.28
N GLU A 96 18.61 -7.69 7.56
CA GLU A 96 18.29 -6.28 7.24
C GLU A 96 17.04 -6.15 6.34
N MET A 97 16.86 -7.05 5.38
CA MET A 97 15.69 -7.05 4.50
C MET A 97 14.37 -7.23 5.25
N GLN A 98 14.36 -7.94 6.36
CA GLN A 98 13.14 -8.14 7.15
C GLN A 98 12.65 -6.83 7.79
N TYR A 99 13.56 -5.91 8.11
CA TYR A 99 13.20 -4.60 8.68
C TYR A 99 12.50 -3.66 7.68
N CYS A 100 12.60 -3.92 6.38
CA CYS A 100 11.86 -3.18 5.35
C CYS A 100 10.35 -3.46 5.38
N PHE A 101 9.89 -4.41 6.20
CA PHE A 101 8.51 -4.87 6.24
C PHE A 101 7.92 -4.78 7.65
N PRO A 102 6.59 -4.63 7.79
CA PRO A 102 5.94 -4.48 9.10
C PRO A 102 6.11 -5.69 10.02
N SER A 103 6.29 -6.89 9.44
CA SER A 103 6.47 -8.13 10.19
C SER A 103 7.24 -9.17 9.38
N ARG A 104 7.76 -10.17 10.08
CA ARG A 104 8.39 -11.34 9.45
C ARG A 104 7.42 -12.11 8.54
N SER A 105 6.18 -12.24 8.96
CA SER A 105 5.13 -12.87 8.14
C SER A 105 4.89 -12.11 6.84
N PHE A 106 4.83 -10.78 6.89
CA PHE A 106 4.69 -9.94 5.70
C PHE A 106 5.87 -10.13 4.74
N TYR A 107 7.10 -10.14 5.26
CA TYR A 107 8.31 -10.37 4.46
C TYR A 107 8.23 -11.69 3.66
N PHE A 108 7.86 -12.81 4.30
CA PHE A 108 7.73 -14.08 3.60
C PHE A 108 6.61 -14.11 2.57
N LYS A 109 5.49 -13.45 2.85
CA LYS A 109 4.38 -13.30 1.89
C LYS A 109 4.80 -12.42 0.72
N ALA A 110 5.54 -11.33 0.97
CA ALA A 110 6.08 -10.46 -0.08
C ALA A 110 7.06 -11.21 -0.99
N ARG A 111 7.92 -12.06 -0.44
CA ARG A 111 8.83 -12.91 -1.23
C ARG A 111 8.09 -13.82 -2.22
N LYS A 112 6.99 -14.40 -1.78
CA LYS A 112 6.17 -15.30 -2.62
C LYS A 112 5.30 -14.56 -3.64
N GLY A 113 5.08 -13.25 -3.46
CA GLY A 113 4.16 -12.47 -4.27
C GLY A 113 2.73 -12.41 -3.73
N ASP A 114 2.49 -12.89 -2.50
CA ASP A 114 1.17 -12.85 -1.84
C ASP A 114 0.86 -11.49 -1.23
N LYS A 115 1.87 -10.67 -1.02
CA LYS A 115 1.78 -9.27 -0.60
C LYS A 115 2.58 -8.38 -1.53
N LEU A 116 1.99 -7.26 -1.92
CA LEU A 116 2.65 -6.27 -2.77
C LEU A 116 3.68 -5.47 -1.97
N ILE A 117 4.75 -5.09 -2.66
CA ILE A 117 5.86 -4.30 -2.12
C ILE A 117 5.68 -2.87 -2.62
N SER A 118 5.41 -1.93 -1.70
CA SER A 118 5.19 -0.52 -2.04
C SER A 118 6.45 0.17 -2.55
N GLU A 119 6.29 1.34 -3.17
CA GLU A 119 7.41 2.17 -3.63
C GLU A 119 8.35 2.54 -2.48
N ASN A 120 7.82 2.83 -1.28
CA ASN A 120 8.63 3.11 -0.10
C ASN A 120 9.44 1.89 0.34
N GLN A 121 8.83 0.71 0.38
CA GLN A 121 9.53 -0.55 0.69
C GLN A 121 10.58 -0.89 -0.35
N GLN A 122 10.30 -0.66 -1.64
CA GLN A 122 11.30 -0.82 -2.71
C GLN A 122 12.50 0.10 -2.51
N ALA A 123 12.28 1.36 -2.09
CA ALA A 123 13.35 2.30 -1.78
C ALA A 123 14.19 1.86 -0.57
N GLU A 124 13.55 1.39 0.50
CA GLU A 124 14.24 0.84 1.68
C GLU A 124 15.08 -0.40 1.33
N ILE A 125 14.55 -1.29 0.50
CA ILE A 125 15.27 -2.45 -0.02
C ILE A 125 16.49 -2.02 -0.84
N ALA A 126 16.35 -1.00 -1.69
CA ALA A 126 17.46 -0.46 -2.46
C ALA A 126 18.58 0.10 -1.56
N GLU A 127 18.23 0.77 -0.46
CA GLU A 127 19.21 1.25 0.53
C GLU A 127 19.94 0.10 1.24
N VAL A 128 19.25 -0.99 1.57
CA VAL A 128 19.88 -2.19 2.14
C VAL A 128 20.90 -2.79 1.16
N PHE A 129 20.54 -2.91 -0.12
CA PHE A 129 21.46 -3.40 -1.16
C PHE A 129 22.68 -2.47 -1.31
N LYS A 130 22.45 -1.17 -1.35
CA LYS A 130 23.52 -0.16 -1.44
C LYS A 130 24.49 -0.23 -0.28
N ALA A 131 24.01 -0.50 0.94
CA ALA A 131 24.83 -0.61 2.14
C ALA A 131 25.64 -1.90 2.20
N ILE A 132 25.11 -3.04 1.75
CA ILE A 132 25.71 -4.36 1.91
C ILE A 132 26.35 -4.86 0.61
N CYS A 133 25.70 -4.68 -0.51
CA CYS A 133 26.15 -5.13 -1.84
C CYS A 133 25.98 -4.00 -2.87
N PRO A 134 26.83 -2.94 -2.81
CA PRO A 134 26.65 -1.75 -3.65
C PRO A 134 26.73 -2.01 -5.17
N ASP A 135 27.34 -3.13 -5.56
CA ASP A 135 27.45 -3.54 -6.97
C ASP A 135 26.20 -4.27 -7.50
N LEU A 136 25.23 -4.57 -6.62
CA LEU A 136 24.00 -5.26 -6.98
C LEU A 136 22.80 -4.33 -6.82
N GLU A 137 21.83 -4.52 -7.72
CA GLU A 137 20.50 -3.89 -7.63
C GLU A 137 19.44 -4.94 -7.24
N PRO A 138 18.44 -4.57 -6.41
CA PRO A 138 17.38 -5.50 -6.08
C PRO A 138 16.55 -5.86 -7.32
N LYS A 139 16.30 -7.16 -7.50
CA LYS A 139 15.47 -7.69 -8.59
C LYS A 139 14.16 -8.21 -8.04
N PHE A 140 13.07 -7.71 -8.59
CA PHE A 140 11.73 -8.18 -8.29
C PHE A 140 11.20 -9.07 -9.42
N ASP A 141 10.27 -9.98 -9.10
CA ASP A 141 9.77 -10.94 -10.08
C ASP A 141 8.90 -10.24 -11.15
N GLU A 142 8.01 -9.34 -10.71
CA GLU A 142 7.19 -8.52 -11.61
C GLU A 142 6.78 -7.19 -10.96
N PHE A 143 6.24 -6.27 -11.77
CA PHE A 143 5.65 -5.01 -11.30
C PHE A 143 4.21 -4.90 -11.76
N ILE A 144 3.36 -4.36 -10.89
CA ILE A 144 1.96 -4.07 -11.18
C ILE A 144 1.59 -2.66 -10.74
N ASP A 145 0.69 -2.02 -11.46
CA ASP A 145 0.11 -0.76 -11.04
C ASP A 145 -1.16 -1.03 -10.22
N SER A 146 -1.23 -0.45 -9.03
CA SER A 146 -2.36 -0.62 -8.12
C SER A 146 -2.55 0.62 -7.25
N PHE A 147 -3.71 0.71 -6.60
CA PHE A 147 -3.95 1.73 -5.59
C PHE A 147 -3.32 1.32 -4.24
N GLU A 148 -2.74 2.29 -3.54
CA GLU A 148 -2.24 2.11 -2.19
C GLU A 148 -3.34 2.46 -1.18
N TRP A 149 -4.10 1.47 -0.74
CA TRP A 149 -5.26 1.64 0.13
C TRP A 149 -4.89 2.04 1.57
N ASN A 150 -3.75 1.57 2.06
CA ASN A 150 -3.24 1.82 3.42
C ASN A 150 -1.78 2.27 3.33
N PRO A 151 -1.54 3.55 3.00
CA PRO A 151 -0.19 4.10 2.89
C PRO A 151 0.53 4.20 4.24
#